data_20a1e3fe1c9aa45be7000d243221a98b
#
_entry.id   20a1e3fe1c9aa45be7000d243221a98b
#
_cell.length_a   1.000
_cell.length_b   1.000
_cell.length_c   1.000
_cell.angle_alpha   90.00
_cell.angle_beta   90.00
_cell.angle_gamma   90.00
#
_symmetry.space_group_name_H-M   'P 1'
#
loop_
_entity.id
_entity.type
_entity.pdbx_description
1 polymer ?
#
loop_
_entity_poly.entity_id
_entity_poly.type
_entity_poly.pdbx_seq_one_letter_code
_entity_poly.pdbx_strand_id
1 'polypeptide(L)'
;PTHAISGDKVLSSYLKKSDSGTYNYDVFLSLHKLSGEKVKEDFILNTDGFKAEHGFVSITSNDSEGFLVTWLDGRNTVKKDEDGNHKPMTIRFAEITNTGDIINETELDSSVCDCCQTSMTFTNKGPLVVYRDRSEEEVRDIYVTRNIDKVWEDPIPVHNDGWVIYGCPVNGPKVVSSSNNIAVSWFTVTDGTPKVYLS
;
A
#
# COMPACT_ATOMS: atom_id res chain seq x y z
N PRO A 1 5.02 -12.12 0.56
CA PRO A 1 4.02 -12.30 -0.50
C PRO A 1 2.61 -12.05 0.05
N THR A 2 1.75 -11.46 -0.78
CA THR A 2 0.32 -11.32 -0.53
C THR A 2 -0.46 -11.77 -1.75
N HIS A 3 -1.71 -12.13 -1.59
CA HIS A 3 -2.56 -12.60 -2.69
C HIS A 3 -4.04 -12.26 -2.43
N ALA A 4 -4.81 -12.23 -3.51
CA ALA A 4 -6.27 -12.13 -3.49
C ALA A 4 -6.88 -12.99 -4.59
N ILE A 5 -8.15 -13.35 -4.40
CA ILE A 5 -8.94 -14.10 -5.38
C ILE A 5 -10.03 -13.20 -5.94
N SER A 6 -10.21 -13.23 -7.26
CA SER A 6 -11.29 -12.56 -7.97
C SER A 6 -11.83 -13.50 -9.06
N GLY A 7 -13.10 -13.87 -8.94
CA GLY A 7 -13.70 -14.89 -9.81
C GLY A 7 -12.94 -16.23 -9.76
N ASP A 8 -12.48 -16.70 -10.92
CA ASP A 8 -11.69 -17.93 -11.06
C ASP A 8 -10.16 -17.71 -11.01
N LYS A 9 -9.71 -16.49 -10.65
CA LYS A 9 -8.30 -16.10 -10.70
C LYS A 9 -7.74 -15.74 -9.33
N VAL A 10 -6.44 -15.90 -9.19
CA VAL A 10 -5.63 -15.46 -8.06
C VAL A 10 -4.49 -14.59 -8.56
N LEU A 11 -4.39 -13.39 -7.98
CA LEU A 11 -3.23 -12.51 -8.14
C LEU A 11 -2.34 -12.66 -6.91
N SER A 12 -1.06 -12.87 -7.13
CA SER A 12 -0.04 -12.96 -6.08
C SER A 12 1.06 -11.93 -6.30
N SER A 13 1.59 -11.36 -5.22
CA SER A 13 2.75 -10.47 -5.26
C SER A 13 3.93 -11.06 -4.51
N TYR A 14 5.13 -10.71 -4.96
CA TYR A 14 6.40 -11.02 -4.29
C TYR A 14 7.46 -10.01 -4.70
N LEU A 15 8.55 -9.97 -3.95
CA LEU A 15 9.64 -9.02 -4.18
C LEU A 15 10.83 -9.73 -4.82
N LYS A 16 11.43 -9.08 -5.82
CA LYS A 16 12.75 -9.45 -6.35
C LYS A 16 13.70 -8.27 -6.18
N LYS A 17 14.95 -8.54 -5.80
CA LYS A 17 15.97 -7.51 -5.74
C LYS A 17 16.20 -6.90 -7.12
N SER A 18 16.17 -5.59 -7.19
CA SER A 18 16.49 -4.82 -8.39
C SER A 18 17.95 -4.39 -8.44
N ASP A 19 18.66 -4.48 -7.30
CA ASP A 19 20.10 -4.21 -7.20
C ASP A 19 20.74 -5.03 -6.07
N SER A 20 21.95 -5.54 -6.28
CA SER A 20 22.68 -6.33 -5.29
C SER A 20 23.26 -5.45 -4.17
N GLY A 21 23.22 -5.96 -2.92
CA GLY A 21 23.83 -5.28 -1.76
C GLY A 21 23.03 -4.12 -1.19
N THR A 22 21.81 -3.86 -1.70
CA THR A 22 20.92 -2.79 -1.25
C THR A 22 19.58 -3.34 -0.76
N TYR A 23 18.73 -2.46 -0.23
CA TYR A 23 17.32 -2.77 0.06
C TYR A 23 16.39 -2.49 -1.13
N ASN A 24 16.94 -2.27 -2.33
CA ASN A 24 16.16 -2.01 -3.53
C ASN A 24 15.47 -3.29 -4.01
N TYR A 25 14.16 -3.22 -4.16
CA TYR A 25 13.30 -4.30 -4.62
C TYR A 25 12.28 -3.79 -5.61
N ASP A 26 11.94 -4.62 -6.58
CA ASP A 26 10.77 -4.45 -7.43
C ASP A 26 9.64 -5.38 -6.96
N VAL A 27 8.42 -4.89 -7.05
CA VAL A 27 7.22 -5.70 -6.83
C VAL A 27 6.87 -6.45 -8.10
N PHE A 28 6.90 -7.77 -8.02
CA PHE A 28 6.45 -8.67 -9.08
C PHE A 28 5.06 -9.20 -8.78
N LEU A 29 4.27 -9.34 -9.83
CA LEU A 29 2.94 -9.92 -9.79
C LEU A 29 2.89 -11.18 -10.66
N SER A 30 2.05 -12.13 -10.27
CA SER A 30 1.71 -13.31 -11.06
C SER A 30 0.22 -13.57 -10.96
N LEU A 31 -0.42 -13.73 -12.12
CA LEU A 31 -1.85 -13.99 -12.26
C LEU A 31 -2.08 -15.40 -12.80
N HIS A 32 -2.82 -16.19 -12.05
CA HIS A 32 -3.16 -17.57 -12.38
C HIS A 32 -4.67 -17.78 -12.26
N LYS A 33 -5.19 -18.82 -12.95
CA LYS A 33 -6.50 -19.36 -12.60
C LYS A 33 -6.40 -20.25 -11.36
N LEU A 34 -7.50 -20.42 -10.67
CA LEU A 34 -7.58 -21.36 -9.53
C LEU A 34 -7.30 -22.83 -9.94
N SER A 35 -7.44 -23.13 -11.23
CA SER A 35 -7.02 -24.43 -11.81
C SER A 35 -5.49 -24.63 -11.86
N GLY A 36 -4.70 -23.59 -11.61
CA GLY A 36 -3.26 -23.57 -11.77
C GLY A 36 -2.79 -23.13 -13.17
N GLU A 37 -3.70 -22.86 -14.11
CA GLU A 37 -3.36 -22.33 -15.42
C GLU A 37 -2.78 -20.91 -15.28
N LYS A 38 -1.66 -20.67 -15.94
CA LYS A 38 -0.99 -19.36 -15.97
C LYS A 38 -1.72 -18.40 -16.90
N VAL A 39 -2.04 -17.20 -16.41
CA VAL A 39 -2.57 -16.11 -17.21
C VAL A 39 -1.46 -15.14 -17.58
N LYS A 40 -0.73 -14.64 -16.58
CA LYS A 40 0.44 -13.77 -16.76
C LYS A 40 1.38 -13.93 -15.57
N GLU A 41 2.65 -14.21 -15.82
CA GLU A 41 3.64 -14.40 -14.75
C GLU A 41 4.72 -13.35 -14.81
N ASP A 42 5.32 -13.09 -13.64
CA ASP A 42 6.55 -12.33 -13.46
C ASP A 42 6.51 -10.93 -14.11
N PHE A 43 5.39 -10.23 -14.02
CA PHE A 43 5.32 -8.85 -14.48
C PHE A 43 5.53 -7.85 -13.33
N ILE A 44 6.24 -6.77 -13.61
CA ILE A 44 6.61 -5.74 -12.63
C ILE A 44 5.44 -4.78 -12.43
N LEU A 45 5.08 -4.50 -11.16
CA LEU A 45 4.05 -3.52 -10.81
C LEU A 45 4.59 -2.09 -10.91
N ASN A 46 5.75 -1.82 -10.29
CA ASN A 46 6.39 -0.50 -10.29
C ASN A 46 7.20 -0.28 -11.58
N THR A 47 6.55 0.23 -12.61
CA THR A 47 7.16 0.39 -13.95
C THR A 47 7.98 1.68 -14.10
N ASP A 48 8.39 2.30 -13.00
CA ASP A 48 9.11 3.56 -12.96
C ASP A 48 10.59 3.48 -13.36
N GLY A 49 11.20 2.29 -13.30
CA GLY A 49 12.60 2.03 -13.65
C GLY A 49 13.63 2.49 -12.62
N PHE A 50 13.21 2.96 -11.44
CA PHE A 50 14.13 3.37 -10.38
C PHE A 50 14.64 2.18 -9.57
N LYS A 51 15.92 2.24 -9.19
CA LYS A 51 16.54 1.32 -8.24
C LYS A 51 16.27 1.82 -6.82
N ALA A 52 15.07 1.55 -6.31
CA ALA A 52 14.58 2.00 -5.03
C ALA A 52 13.90 0.85 -4.28
N GLU A 53 13.49 1.10 -3.06
CA GLU A 53 12.69 0.16 -2.30
C GLU A 53 11.21 0.26 -2.72
N HIS A 54 10.64 -0.85 -3.16
CA HIS A 54 9.21 -0.99 -3.43
C HIS A 54 8.69 -2.21 -2.69
N GLY A 55 7.53 -2.10 -2.04
CA GLY A 55 7.04 -3.23 -1.26
C GLY A 55 5.79 -2.95 -0.43
N PHE A 56 5.63 -3.70 0.65
CA PHE A 56 4.51 -3.54 1.60
C PHE A 56 3.13 -3.59 0.90
N VAL A 57 3.00 -4.53 -0.02
CA VAL A 57 1.88 -4.65 -0.95
C VAL A 57 0.62 -5.13 -0.25
N SER A 58 -0.52 -4.51 -0.56
CA SER A 58 -1.85 -5.05 -0.29
C SER A 58 -2.61 -5.28 -1.58
N ILE A 59 -3.35 -6.38 -1.65
CA ILE A 59 -4.18 -6.74 -2.80
C ILE A 59 -5.59 -7.03 -2.31
N THR A 60 -6.60 -6.55 -3.03
CA THR A 60 -7.99 -6.97 -2.88
C THR A 60 -8.64 -7.16 -4.25
N SER A 61 -9.73 -7.89 -4.33
CA SER A 61 -10.55 -7.96 -5.53
C SER A 61 -11.46 -6.73 -5.66
N ASN A 62 -11.86 -6.43 -6.88
CA ASN A 62 -12.94 -5.49 -7.16
C ASN A 62 -14.19 -6.22 -7.67
N ASP A 63 -15.29 -5.49 -7.86
CA ASP A 63 -16.57 -6.07 -8.33
C ASP A 63 -16.56 -6.46 -9.82
N SER A 64 -15.51 -6.09 -10.58
CA SER A 64 -15.41 -6.27 -12.03
C SER A 64 -14.43 -7.38 -12.45
N GLU A 65 -14.25 -8.39 -11.62
CA GLU A 65 -13.35 -9.53 -11.84
C GLU A 65 -11.86 -9.17 -12.02
N GLY A 66 -11.47 -7.98 -11.53
CA GLY A 66 -10.07 -7.53 -11.49
C GLY A 66 -9.54 -7.47 -10.07
N PHE A 67 -8.39 -6.84 -9.92
CA PHE A 67 -7.71 -6.67 -8.64
C PHE A 67 -7.30 -5.21 -8.45
N LEU A 68 -7.22 -4.83 -7.19
CA LEU A 68 -6.72 -3.54 -6.73
C LEU A 68 -5.46 -3.79 -5.93
N VAL A 69 -4.43 -3.02 -6.18
CA VAL A 69 -3.13 -3.18 -5.54
C VAL A 69 -2.65 -1.83 -5.02
N THR A 70 -2.17 -1.79 -3.78
CA THR A 70 -1.45 -0.65 -3.20
C THR A 70 -0.09 -1.10 -2.69
N TRP A 71 0.91 -0.21 -2.78
CA TRP A 71 2.28 -0.49 -2.33
C TRP A 71 2.97 0.78 -1.84
N LEU A 72 3.99 0.60 -1.00
CA LEU A 72 4.94 1.67 -0.69
C LEU A 72 5.97 1.76 -1.81
N ASP A 73 6.25 2.98 -2.24
CA ASP A 73 7.03 3.28 -3.42
C ASP A 73 8.16 4.26 -3.10
N GLY A 74 9.37 3.79 -3.27
CA GLY A 74 10.59 4.54 -2.96
C GLY A 74 11.18 5.33 -4.13
N ARG A 75 10.51 5.44 -5.29
CA ARG A 75 11.06 6.16 -6.46
C ARG A 75 11.49 7.60 -6.17
N ASN A 76 10.92 8.22 -5.16
CA ASN A 76 11.29 9.55 -4.73
C ASN A 76 12.47 9.56 -3.76
N THR A 77 12.74 8.48 -3.03
CA THR A 77 13.83 8.39 -2.04
C THR A 77 15.22 8.47 -2.66
N VAL A 78 15.35 8.17 -3.96
CA VAL A 78 16.60 8.32 -4.71
C VAL A 78 16.85 9.77 -5.16
N LYS A 79 15.87 10.64 -4.99
CA LYS A 79 15.94 12.07 -5.28
C LYS A 79 16.26 12.83 -4.01
N LYS A 80 16.96 13.94 -4.14
CA LYS A 80 17.20 14.86 -3.04
C LYS A 80 16.41 16.14 -3.24
N ASP A 81 15.98 16.73 -2.12
CA ASP A 81 15.41 18.07 -2.11
C ASP A 81 16.51 19.15 -2.27
N GLU A 82 16.12 20.43 -2.20
CA GLU A 82 17.02 21.57 -2.35
C GLU A 82 18.07 21.64 -1.21
N ASP A 83 17.75 21.09 -0.04
CA ASP A 83 18.62 21.01 1.14
C ASP A 83 19.50 19.78 1.15
N GLY A 84 19.35 18.88 0.17
CA GLY A 84 20.12 17.65 0.02
C GLY A 84 19.60 16.45 0.81
N ASN A 85 18.43 16.54 1.44
CA ASN A 85 17.77 15.43 2.14
C ASN A 85 17.07 14.49 1.14
N HIS A 86 16.99 13.21 1.49
CA HIS A 86 16.20 12.27 0.71
C HIS A 86 14.71 12.54 0.89
N LYS A 87 13.96 12.51 -0.22
CA LYS A 87 12.49 12.60 -0.17
C LYS A 87 11.90 11.35 0.47
N PRO A 88 10.73 11.47 1.14
CA PRO A 88 10.07 10.32 1.76
C PRO A 88 9.57 9.31 0.73
N MET A 89 9.21 8.12 1.21
CA MET A 89 8.42 7.17 0.44
C MET A 89 7.01 7.69 0.20
N THR A 90 6.41 7.22 -0.87
CA THR A 90 5.02 7.49 -1.22
C THR A 90 4.19 6.21 -1.12
N ILE A 91 2.89 6.32 -1.07
CA ILE A 91 2.00 5.18 -1.28
C ILE A 91 1.29 5.32 -2.62
N ARG A 92 1.25 4.25 -3.39
CA ARG A 92 0.64 4.22 -4.71
C ARG A 92 -0.42 3.13 -4.82
N PHE A 93 -1.25 3.29 -5.82
CA PHE A 93 -2.35 2.39 -6.15
C PHE A 93 -2.36 2.11 -7.65
N ALA A 94 -2.80 0.91 -8.02
CA ALA A 94 -3.14 0.57 -9.41
C ALA A 94 -4.27 -0.48 -9.44
N GLU A 95 -4.93 -0.54 -10.57
CA GLU A 95 -5.86 -1.62 -10.90
C GLU A 95 -5.15 -2.64 -11.80
N ILE A 96 -5.42 -3.92 -11.58
CA ILE A 96 -4.94 -5.01 -12.41
C ILE A 96 -6.14 -5.70 -13.06
N THR A 97 -6.16 -5.70 -14.37
CA THR A 97 -7.23 -6.33 -15.12
C THR A 97 -7.21 -7.86 -14.97
N ASN A 98 -8.25 -8.53 -15.40
CA ASN A 98 -8.31 -9.99 -15.43
C ASN A 98 -7.36 -10.64 -16.47
N THR A 99 -6.67 -9.83 -17.29
CA THR A 99 -5.59 -10.22 -18.20
C THR A 99 -4.20 -9.86 -17.68
N GLY A 100 -4.13 -9.17 -16.53
CA GLY A 100 -2.88 -8.75 -15.88
C GLY A 100 -2.33 -7.42 -16.41
N ASP A 101 -3.15 -6.57 -17.03
CA ASP A 101 -2.73 -5.24 -17.44
C ASP A 101 -2.85 -4.29 -16.24
N ILE A 102 -1.83 -3.45 -16.08
CA ILE A 102 -1.77 -2.44 -15.02
C ILE A 102 -2.40 -1.16 -15.57
N ILE A 103 -3.43 -0.67 -14.91
CA ILE A 103 -4.16 0.54 -15.32
C ILE A 103 -4.40 1.45 -14.11
N ASN A 104 -4.68 2.72 -14.37
CA ASN A 104 -5.08 3.72 -13.37
C ASN A 104 -4.08 3.85 -12.21
N GLU A 105 -2.76 3.73 -12.50
CA GLU A 105 -1.75 3.98 -11.47
C GLU A 105 -1.82 5.44 -11.00
N THR A 106 -1.88 5.63 -9.68
CA THR A 106 -1.93 6.95 -9.05
C THR A 106 -1.17 6.96 -7.72
N GLU A 107 -0.63 8.11 -7.35
CA GLU A 107 -0.08 8.37 -6.02
C GLU A 107 -1.23 8.75 -5.09
N LEU A 108 -1.30 8.11 -3.92
CA LEU A 108 -2.32 8.38 -2.91
C LEU A 108 -1.84 9.37 -1.86
N ASP A 109 -0.54 9.29 -1.51
CA ASP A 109 0.11 10.17 -0.55
C ASP A 109 1.60 10.28 -0.86
N SER A 110 2.15 11.46 -0.66
CA SER A 110 3.53 11.82 -1.00
C SER A 110 4.53 11.66 0.14
N SER A 111 4.07 11.37 1.37
CA SER A 111 4.93 11.20 2.54
C SER A 111 4.36 10.15 3.49
N VAL A 112 4.95 8.96 3.51
CA VAL A 112 4.46 7.84 4.32
C VAL A 112 5.59 7.13 5.06
N CYS A 113 5.26 6.36 6.07
CA CYS A 113 6.19 5.51 6.80
C CYS A 113 6.82 4.46 5.89
N ASP A 114 8.15 4.40 5.86
CA ASP A 114 8.93 3.61 4.89
C ASP A 114 8.83 2.09 5.09
N CYS A 115 8.37 1.62 6.24
CA CYS A 115 8.52 0.22 6.66
C CYS A 115 7.26 -0.39 7.27
N CYS A 116 6.11 0.22 7.08
CA CYS A 116 4.86 -0.26 7.66
C CYS A 116 3.97 -0.88 6.61
N GLN A 117 3.45 -2.09 6.91
CA GLN A 117 2.53 -2.77 6.01
C GLN A 117 1.29 -1.92 5.75
N THR A 118 0.88 -1.83 4.50
CA THR A 118 -0.39 -1.23 4.09
C THR A 118 -1.55 -2.20 4.28
N SER A 119 -2.79 -1.72 4.25
CA SER A 119 -3.97 -2.57 4.20
C SER A 119 -5.06 -1.92 3.35
N MET A 120 -5.76 -2.72 2.57
CA MET A 120 -6.82 -2.26 1.67
C MET A 120 -8.04 -3.17 1.75
N THR A 121 -9.21 -2.58 1.58
CA THR A 121 -10.48 -3.31 1.41
C THR A 121 -11.32 -2.66 0.32
N PHE A 122 -12.21 -3.44 -0.28
CA PHE A 122 -13.21 -2.93 -1.22
C PHE A 122 -14.55 -2.78 -0.50
N THR A 123 -15.16 -1.60 -0.62
CA THR A 123 -16.45 -1.26 0.01
C THR A 123 -17.50 -1.04 -1.07
N ASN A 124 -18.77 -0.93 -0.67
CA ASN A 124 -19.87 -0.58 -1.58
C ASN A 124 -19.73 0.83 -2.22
N LYS A 125 -18.80 1.65 -1.74
CA LYS A 125 -18.50 2.98 -2.31
C LYS A 125 -17.19 3.01 -3.09
N GLY A 126 -16.44 1.91 -3.12
CA GLY A 126 -15.14 1.79 -3.77
C GLY A 126 -14.02 1.37 -2.82
N PRO A 127 -12.79 1.33 -3.29
CA PRO A 127 -11.63 0.93 -2.48
C PRO A 127 -11.32 1.95 -1.37
N LEU A 128 -10.83 1.40 -0.25
CA LEU A 128 -10.34 2.15 0.90
C LEU A 128 -8.98 1.60 1.30
N VAL A 129 -8.01 2.49 1.46
CA VAL A 129 -6.63 2.17 1.83
C VAL A 129 -6.31 2.79 3.18
N VAL A 130 -5.69 2.01 4.06
CA VAL A 130 -5.15 2.49 5.33
C VAL A 130 -3.65 2.19 5.40
N TYR A 131 -2.89 3.12 5.92
CA TYR A 131 -1.44 3.05 6.00
C TYR A 131 -0.93 3.91 7.15
N ARG A 132 0.34 3.80 7.47
CA ARG A 132 0.99 4.71 8.43
C ARG A 132 1.57 5.89 7.69
N ASP A 133 1.13 7.06 8.05
CA ASP A 133 1.61 8.34 7.54
C ASP A 133 2.96 8.73 8.17
N ARG A 134 3.58 9.77 7.63
CA ARG A 134 4.80 10.40 8.16
C ARG A 134 4.79 11.90 7.91
N SER A 135 4.53 12.69 8.96
CA SER A 135 4.67 14.13 8.88
C SER A 135 6.14 14.58 8.91
N GLU A 136 6.39 15.85 8.64
CA GLU A 136 7.73 16.47 8.77
C GLU A 136 8.26 16.42 10.20
N GLU A 137 7.38 16.43 11.21
CA GLU A 137 7.71 16.32 12.63
C GLU A 137 7.80 14.86 13.11
N GLU A 138 7.82 13.89 12.18
CA GLU A 138 7.88 12.46 12.47
C GLU A 138 6.67 11.94 13.28
N VAL A 139 5.51 12.60 13.18
CA VAL A 139 4.24 12.03 13.64
C VAL A 139 3.84 10.91 12.67
N ARG A 140 3.61 9.71 13.20
CA ARG A 140 3.34 8.52 12.41
C ARG A 140 2.00 7.89 12.78
N ASP A 141 0.94 8.65 12.59
CA ASP A 141 -0.43 8.21 12.83
C ASP A 141 -0.97 7.36 11.66
N ILE A 142 -2.06 6.67 11.87
CA ILE A 142 -2.71 5.90 10.80
C ILE A 142 -3.65 6.80 10.02
N TYR A 143 -3.47 6.80 8.71
CA TYR A 143 -4.27 7.56 7.75
C TYR A 143 -5.12 6.62 6.89
N VAL A 144 -6.20 7.19 6.38
CA VAL A 144 -7.12 6.54 5.46
C VAL A 144 -7.39 7.44 4.28
N THR A 145 -7.38 6.87 3.08
CA THR A 145 -7.93 7.48 1.87
C THR A 145 -8.90 6.50 1.21
N ARG A 146 -9.86 7.02 0.47
CA ARG A 146 -10.84 6.20 -0.25
C ARG A 146 -11.09 6.75 -1.64
N ASN A 147 -11.46 5.87 -2.53
CA ASN A 147 -11.91 6.26 -3.85
C ASN A 147 -13.44 6.25 -3.87
N ILE A 148 -14.04 7.38 -4.20
CA ILE A 148 -15.50 7.53 -4.38
C ILE A 148 -15.72 8.03 -5.80
N ASP A 149 -16.56 7.34 -6.55
CA ASP A 149 -16.87 7.69 -7.94
C ASP A 149 -15.62 7.88 -8.82
N LYS A 150 -14.60 7.03 -8.63
CA LYS A 150 -13.31 7.05 -9.31
C LYS A 150 -12.40 8.25 -8.97
N VAL A 151 -12.70 8.96 -7.90
CA VAL A 151 -11.87 10.06 -7.37
C VAL A 151 -11.34 9.66 -6.01
N TRP A 152 -10.02 9.75 -5.82
CA TRP A 152 -9.40 9.58 -4.51
C TRP A 152 -9.57 10.84 -3.68
N GLU A 153 -10.08 10.67 -2.47
CA GLU A 153 -10.17 11.74 -1.47
C GLU A 153 -8.80 12.00 -0.84
N ASP A 154 -8.59 13.23 -0.38
CA ASP A 154 -7.38 13.56 0.38
C ASP A 154 -7.27 12.67 1.62
N PRO A 155 -6.07 12.17 1.95
CA PRO A 155 -5.85 11.37 3.14
C PRO A 155 -6.21 12.11 4.42
N ILE A 156 -6.85 11.41 5.35
CA ILE A 156 -7.18 11.94 6.68
C ILE A 156 -6.75 10.94 7.76
N PRO A 157 -6.39 11.40 8.98
CA PRO A 157 -6.09 10.48 10.08
C PRO A 157 -7.33 9.68 10.49
N VAL A 158 -7.14 8.37 10.74
CA VAL A 158 -8.19 7.54 11.37
C VAL A 158 -8.42 8.00 12.80
N HIS A 159 -7.33 8.37 13.49
CA HIS A 159 -7.33 8.96 14.82
C HIS A 159 -6.04 9.73 15.01
N ASN A 160 -6.09 10.85 15.74
CA ASN A 160 -4.92 11.67 16.06
C ASN A 160 -4.24 11.12 17.31
N ASP A 161 -3.39 10.12 17.14
CA ASP A 161 -2.60 9.52 18.24
C ASP A 161 -1.46 10.44 18.66
N GLY A 162 -0.92 11.23 17.72
CA GLY A 162 0.23 12.09 17.91
C GLY A 162 1.51 11.31 18.18
N TRP A 163 1.65 10.11 17.63
CA TRP A 163 2.81 9.26 17.87
C TRP A 163 4.04 9.71 17.12
N VAL A 164 4.91 10.46 17.79
CA VAL A 164 6.22 10.86 17.27
C VAL A 164 7.22 9.72 17.46
N ILE A 165 7.82 9.25 16.34
CA ILE A 165 8.86 8.22 16.36
C ILE A 165 9.92 8.45 15.29
N TYR A 166 11.18 8.66 15.70
CA TYR A 166 12.35 8.79 14.83
C TYR A 166 12.93 7.42 14.45
N GLY A 167 12.10 6.50 14.02
CA GLY A 167 12.48 5.14 13.70
C GLY A 167 11.42 4.40 12.91
N CYS A 168 11.64 3.10 12.77
CA CYS A 168 10.78 2.23 11.98
C CYS A 168 9.88 1.40 12.91
N PRO A 169 8.59 1.73 13.09
CA PRO A 169 7.71 0.98 13.98
C PRO A 169 7.36 -0.42 13.45
N VAL A 170 7.48 -0.65 12.15
CA VAL A 170 7.20 -1.94 11.46
C VAL A 170 5.78 -2.47 11.69
N ASN A 171 4.88 -1.63 12.19
CA ASN A 171 3.51 -1.98 12.56
C ASN A 171 2.52 -1.20 11.68
N GLY A 172 2.03 -1.81 10.63
CA GLY A 172 0.97 -1.26 9.79
C GLY A 172 -0.43 -1.55 10.34
N PRO A 173 -1.44 -0.83 9.87
CA PRO A 173 -2.84 -1.06 10.21
C PRO A 173 -3.38 -2.31 9.52
N LYS A 174 -4.58 -2.73 9.97
CA LYS A 174 -5.44 -3.66 9.25
C LYS A 174 -6.83 -3.08 9.10
N VAL A 175 -7.41 -3.26 7.91
CA VAL A 175 -8.78 -2.86 7.62
C VAL A 175 -9.57 -4.03 7.07
N VAL A 176 -10.83 -4.10 7.47
CA VAL A 176 -11.82 -5.01 6.89
C VAL A 176 -13.13 -4.25 6.66
N SER A 177 -13.89 -4.69 5.69
CA SER A 177 -15.24 -4.19 5.44
C SER A 177 -16.26 -5.32 5.39
N SER A 178 -17.47 -5.05 5.83
CA SER A 178 -18.61 -5.96 5.70
C SER A 178 -19.85 -5.13 5.51
N SER A 179 -20.51 -5.25 4.37
CA SER A 179 -21.65 -4.42 3.98
C SER A 179 -21.30 -2.92 4.09
N ASN A 180 -21.95 -2.20 5.00
CA ASN A 180 -21.73 -0.75 5.22
C ASN A 180 -20.77 -0.44 6.38
N ASN A 181 -20.23 -1.47 7.02
CA ASN A 181 -19.34 -1.30 8.16
C ASN A 181 -17.88 -1.45 7.73
N ILE A 182 -17.02 -0.65 8.32
CA ILE A 182 -15.57 -0.70 8.16
C ILE A 182 -14.99 -0.76 9.57
N ALA A 183 -14.00 -1.61 9.78
CA ALA A 183 -13.23 -1.64 11.01
C ALA A 183 -11.75 -1.52 10.69
N VAL A 184 -11.05 -0.66 11.42
CA VAL A 184 -9.60 -0.44 11.31
C VAL A 184 -8.98 -0.75 12.66
N SER A 185 -7.93 -1.55 12.67
CA SER A 185 -7.13 -1.80 13.88
C SER A 185 -5.66 -1.43 13.65
N TRP A 186 -5.02 -0.86 14.67
CA TRP A 186 -3.62 -0.47 14.56
C TRP A 186 -2.92 -0.46 15.92
N PHE A 187 -1.59 -0.61 15.87
CA PHE A 187 -0.71 -0.37 17.01
C PHE A 187 -0.30 1.08 17.05
N THR A 188 -0.22 1.65 18.24
CA THR A 188 0.28 3.00 18.49
C THR A 188 0.93 3.12 19.88
N VAL A 189 1.59 4.24 20.13
CA VAL A 189 2.08 4.59 21.48
C VAL A 189 1.55 5.97 21.85
N THR A 190 0.71 6.02 22.86
CA THR A 190 0.16 7.28 23.39
C THR A 190 0.57 7.42 24.86
N ASP A 191 1.02 8.61 25.24
CA ASP A 191 1.55 8.90 26.59
C ASP A 191 2.63 7.90 27.04
N GLY A 192 3.51 7.51 26.11
CA GLY A 192 4.58 6.53 26.34
C GLY A 192 4.09 5.09 26.54
N THR A 193 2.80 4.82 26.36
CA THR A 193 2.20 3.49 26.55
C THR A 193 1.82 2.85 25.22
N PRO A 194 2.36 1.64 24.89
CA PRO A 194 1.95 0.87 23.74
C PRO A 194 0.47 0.42 23.84
N LYS A 195 -0.27 0.59 22.74
CA LYS A 195 -1.71 0.26 22.68
C LYS A 195 -2.06 -0.33 21.32
N VAL A 196 -3.15 -1.06 21.28
CA VAL A 196 -3.84 -1.44 20.04
C VAL A 196 -5.21 -0.77 20.05
N TYR A 197 -5.49 -0.01 19.01
CA TYR A 197 -6.76 0.66 18.82
C TYR A 197 -7.62 -0.05 17.76
N LEU A 198 -8.92 0.14 17.88
CA LEU A 198 -9.94 -0.30 16.94
C LEU A 198 -10.93 0.85 16.75
N SER A 199 -11.24 1.16 15.49
CA SER A 199 -12.24 2.14 15.08
C SER A 199 -13.23 1.53 14.09
#